data_6105675e25a090d641a1e64a9d50cdfd
#
_entry.id   6105675e25a090d641a1e64a9d50cdfd
#
_cell.length_a   1.000
_cell.length_b   1.000
_cell.length_c   1.000
_cell.angle_alpha   90.00
_cell.angle_beta   90.00
_cell.angle_gamma   90.00
#
_symmetry.space_group_name_H-M   'P 1'
#
loop_
_entity.id
_entity.type
_entity.pdbx_description
1 polymer ?
#
loop_
_entity_poly.entity_id
_entity_poly.type
_entity_poly.pdbx_seq_one_letter_code
_entity_poly.pdbx_strand_id
1 'polypeptide(L)'
;SDGDERGVLRVGASITLGNYELPVVARRMKKERPGIRLQATVANVDTLKDMLLDNRLDAAMIEAPIDHRDLTGEAFSRDELALILPPGHPLLQKDRLTLADVAACDLLLREKGSSGRAFLDTVFEAHGLTVSPLWESASTQALVRAVASGIGLSILPEKLIRRALEAGVVQTLPICDAPLSRPCHIVWHRNKYLSPSLRLLIGLMKAE
;
A
#
# COMPACT_ATOMS: atom_id res chain seq x y z
N SER A 1 27.96 10.97 21.58
CA SER A 1 26.53 10.83 21.90
C SER A 1 25.76 10.56 20.63
N ASP A 2 24.78 9.67 20.71
CA ASP A 2 23.97 9.21 19.53
C ASP A 2 23.25 10.37 18.81
N GLY A 3 23.08 11.53 19.46
CA GLY A 3 22.40 12.69 18.89
C GLY A 3 23.21 13.49 17.88
N ASP A 4 24.50 13.27 17.79
CA ASP A 4 25.40 14.00 16.89
C ASP A 4 25.73 13.24 15.60
N GLU A 5 25.14 12.08 15.37
CA GLU A 5 25.36 11.31 14.14
C GLU A 5 24.91 12.11 12.92
N ARG A 6 25.77 12.13 11.90
CA ARG A 6 25.53 12.82 10.63
C ARG A 6 25.58 11.83 9.50
N GLY A 7 24.91 12.14 8.42
CA GLY A 7 24.89 11.31 7.23
C GLY A 7 23.56 11.34 6.51
N VAL A 8 23.40 10.41 5.57
CA VAL A 8 22.20 10.28 4.75
C VAL A 8 21.65 8.88 4.91
N LEU A 9 20.36 8.77 5.17
CA LEU A 9 19.59 7.53 5.05
C LEU A 9 18.62 7.66 3.87
N ARG A 10 18.52 6.61 3.08
CA ARG A 10 17.66 6.55 1.90
C ARG A 10 16.55 5.56 2.17
N VAL A 11 15.32 6.04 2.22
CA VAL A 11 14.15 5.24 2.56
C VAL A 11 13.13 5.25 1.43
N GLY A 12 12.51 4.11 1.18
CA GLY A 12 11.41 3.97 0.25
C GLY A 12 10.11 3.66 0.94
N ALA A 13 9.01 3.99 0.30
CA ALA A 13 7.69 3.56 0.72
C ALA A 13 6.77 3.40 -0.49
N SER A 14 5.93 2.37 -0.47
CA SER A 14 4.85 2.24 -1.43
C SER A 14 3.76 3.29 -1.17
N ILE A 15 2.84 3.46 -2.10
CA ILE A 15 2.02 4.68 -2.17
C ILE A 15 1.23 4.94 -0.88
N THR A 16 0.54 3.95 -0.34
CA THR A 16 -0.28 4.15 0.87
C THR A 16 0.60 4.47 2.08
N LEU A 17 1.66 3.71 2.29
CA LEU A 17 2.60 3.94 3.39
C LEU A 17 3.36 5.26 3.23
N GLY A 18 3.68 5.65 2.00
CA GLY A 18 4.29 6.93 1.67
C GLY A 18 3.40 8.12 2.00
N ASN A 19 2.09 7.95 1.88
CA ASN A 19 1.13 9.01 2.20
C ASN A 19 0.89 9.16 3.71
N TYR A 20 0.80 8.06 4.44
CA TYR A 20 0.28 8.10 5.82
C TYR A 20 1.31 7.76 6.89
N GLU A 21 2.31 6.91 6.59
CA GLU A 21 3.28 6.44 7.58
C GLU A 21 4.62 7.17 7.46
N LEU A 22 5.14 7.30 6.25
CA LEU A 22 6.47 7.86 6.02
C LEU A 22 6.64 9.29 6.55
N PRO A 23 5.68 10.22 6.35
CA PRO A 23 5.83 11.57 6.90
C PRO A 23 5.94 11.59 8.44
N VAL A 24 5.21 10.72 9.13
CA VAL A 24 5.27 10.59 10.59
C VAL A 24 6.64 10.07 11.03
N VAL A 25 7.12 9.03 10.37
CA VAL A 25 8.45 8.45 10.62
C VAL A 25 9.55 9.48 10.37
N ALA A 26 9.48 10.20 9.25
CA ALA A 26 10.45 11.22 8.88
C ALA A 26 10.51 12.35 9.92
N ARG A 27 9.35 12.79 10.41
CA ARG A 27 9.29 13.82 11.46
C ARG A 27 9.92 13.33 12.77
N ARG A 28 9.64 12.10 13.19
CA ARG A 28 10.25 11.50 14.37
C ARG A 28 11.76 11.36 14.22
N MET A 29 12.21 10.90 13.05
CA MET A 29 13.63 10.75 12.76
C MET A 29 14.36 12.10 12.84
N LYS A 30 13.77 13.14 12.28
CA LYS A 30 14.33 14.50 12.33
C LYS A 30 14.46 15.01 13.77
N LYS A 31 13.53 14.64 14.64
CA LYS A 31 13.58 14.99 16.07
C LYS A 31 14.66 14.21 16.81
N GLU A 32 14.76 12.90 16.56
CA GLU A 32 15.67 11.99 17.26
C GLU A 32 17.13 12.15 16.78
N ARG A 33 17.32 12.40 15.48
CA ARG A 33 18.62 12.50 14.82
C ARG A 33 18.63 13.66 13.83
N PRO A 34 18.68 14.91 14.33
CA PRO A 34 18.61 16.10 13.46
C PRO A 34 19.78 16.20 12.46
N GLY A 35 20.91 15.56 12.74
CA GLY A 35 22.06 15.52 11.83
C GLY A 35 21.92 14.54 10.67
N ILE A 36 20.92 13.67 10.68
CA ILE A 36 20.68 12.71 9.61
C ILE A 36 19.73 13.31 8.58
N ARG A 37 20.14 13.27 7.30
CA ARG A 37 19.25 13.60 6.19
C ARG A 37 18.52 12.34 5.75
N LEU A 38 17.21 12.36 5.82
CA LEU A 38 16.36 11.28 5.34
C LEU A 38 15.89 11.63 3.92
N GLN A 39 16.47 10.95 2.93
CA GLN A 39 16.01 11.03 1.54
C GLN A 39 14.95 9.95 1.32
N ALA A 40 13.81 10.33 0.75
CA ALA A 40 12.69 9.44 0.59
C ALA A 40 12.29 9.29 -0.88
N THR A 41 11.89 8.08 -1.25
CA THR A 41 11.30 7.75 -2.54
C THR A 41 9.98 7.04 -2.31
N VAL A 42 8.91 7.59 -2.88
CA VAL A 42 7.59 6.94 -2.88
C VAL A 42 7.34 6.42 -4.29
N ALA A 43 7.18 5.11 -4.41
CA ALA A 43 7.05 4.44 -5.70
C ALA A 43 6.29 3.11 -5.54
N ASN A 44 5.99 2.43 -6.64
CA ASN A 44 5.44 1.09 -6.55
C ASN A 44 6.47 0.08 -6.02
N VAL A 45 5.97 -1.06 -5.57
CA VAL A 45 6.79 -2.07 -4.87
C VAL A 45 7.90 -2.62 -5.77
N ASP A 46 7.64 -2.85 -7.05
CA ASP A 46 8.65 -3.40 -7.96
C ASP A 46 9.84 -2.44 -8.11
N THR A 47 9.57 -1.15 -8.25
CA THR A 47 10.61 -0.12 -8.29
C THR A 47 11.42 -0.10 -6.99
N LEU A 48 10.74 -0.16 -5.84
CA LEU A 48 11.42 -0.15 -4.53
C LEU A 48 12.28 -1.39 -4.33
N LYS A 49 11.81 -2.56 -4.73
CA LYS A 49 12.61 -3.79 -4.68
C LYS A 49 13.88 -3.69 -5.51
N ASP A 50 13.78 -3.19 -6.74
CA ASP A 50 14.94 -2.98 -7.60
C ASP A 50 15.94 -2.00 -6.95
N MET A 51 15.45 -0.91 -6.36
CA MET A 51 16.30 0.05 -5.67
C MET A 51 17.00 -0.56 -4.44
N LEU A 52 16.32 -1.42 -3.69
CA LEU A 52 16.93 -2.14 -2.56
C LEU A 52 18.02 -3.09 -3.05
N LEU A 53 17.74 -3.86 -4.10
CA LEU A 53 18.70 -4.81 -4.67
C LEU A 53 19.94 -4.12 -5.25
N ASP A 54 19.76 -2.94 -5.83
CA ASP A 54 20.86 -2.11 -6.37
C ASP A 54 21.56 -1.26 -5.31
N ASN A 55 21.22 -1.43 -4.05
CA ASN A 55 21.74 -0.62 -2.93
C ASN A 55 21.52 0.90 -3.08
N ARG A 56 20.39 1.28 -3.70
CA ARG A 56 19.96 2.68 -3.81
C ARG A 56 19.02 3.12 -2.69
N LEU A 57 18.52 2.18 -1.90
CA LEU A 57 17.77 2.41 -0.66
C LEU A 57 18.41 1.63 0.48
N ASP A 58 18.30 2.19 1.67
CA ASP A 58 18.76 1.52 2.91
C ASP A 58 17.65 0.63 3.49
N ALA A 59 16.41 1.09 3.40
CA ALA A 59 15.22 0.32 3.78
C ALA A 59 13.99 0.85 3.05
N ALA A 60 12.91 0.05 3.03
CA ALA A 60 11.63 0.45 2.47
C ALA A 60 10.47 -0.15 3.26
N MET A 61 9.35 0.56 3.28
CA MET A 61 8.06 0.07 3.77
C MET A 61 7.19 -0.32 2.59
N ILE A 62 6.71 -1.55 2.55
CA ILE A 62 5.91 -2.07 1.43
C ILE A 62 4.68 -2.84 1.91
N GLU A 63 3.58 -2.72 1.19
CA GLU A 63 2.37 -3.53 1.36
C GLU A 63 2.45 -4.82 0.51
N ALA A 64 3.51 -5.59 0.69
CA ALA A 64 3.75 -6.80 -0.09
C ALA A 64 4.57 -7.80 0.71
N PRO A 65 4.55 -9.08 0.31
CA PRO A 65 5.44 -10.07 0.90
C PRO A 65 6.89 -9.81 0.48
N ILE A 66 7.83 -10.32 1.29
CA ILE A 66 9.25 -10.36 0.94
C ILE A 66 9.45 -11.64 0.11
N ASP A 67 9.71 -11.49 -1.18
CA ASP A 67 9.73 -12.59 -2.15
C ASP A 67 11.05 -12.74 -2.89
N HIS A 68 12.14 -12.17 -2.38
CA HIS A 68 13.47 -12.28 -2.98
C HIS A 68 14.50 -12.76 -1.95
N ARG A 69 15.37 -13.69 -2.34
CA ARG A 69 16.38 -14.28 -1.45
C ARG A 69 17.36 -13.27 -0.85
N ASP A 70 17.62 -12.16 -1.56
CA ASP A 70 18.56 -11.11 -1.12
C ASP A 70 17.88 -10.01 -0.30
N LEU A 71 16.58 -10.09 -0.12
CA LEU A 71 15.80 -9.16 0.72
C LEU A 71 15.37 -9.87 2.00
N THR A 72 15.38 -9.11 3.08
CA THR A 72 14.91 -9.56 4.40
C THR A 72 14.15 -8.44 5.08
N GLY A 73 13.51 -8.72 6.17
CA GLY A 73 12.78 -7.69 6.91
C GLY A 73 11.81 -8.24 7.92
N GLU A 74 10.86 -7.43 8.29
CA GLU A 74 9.88 -7.71 9.34
C GLU A 74 8.49 -7.24 8.94
N ALA A 75 7.46 -8.01 9.25
CA ALA A 75 6.08 -7.54 9.22
C ALA A 75 5.85 -6.55 10.37
N PHE A 76 5.12 -5.46 10.13
CA PHE A 76 4.90 -4.45 11.17
C PHE A 76 3.45 -3.98 11.31
N SER A 77 2.64 -4.07 10.28
CA SER A 77 1.24 -3.69 10.30
C SER A 77 0.47 -4.44 9.22
N ARG A 78 -0.83 -4.16 9.13
CA ARG A 78 -1.68 -4.70 8.07
C ARG A 78 -2.34 -3.56 7.32
N ASP A 79 -2.55 -3.78 6.03
CA ASP A 79 -3.28 -2.89 5.14
C ASP A 79 -4.61 -3.52 4.77
N GLU A 80 -5.70 -2.80 5.03
CA GLU A 80 -7.05 -3.24 4.71
C GLU A 80 -7.51 -2.57 3.41
N LEU A 81 -8.00 -3.37 2.46
CA LEU A 81 -8.61 -2.86 1.24
C LEU A 81 -10.14 -2.97 1.35
N ALA A 82 -10.83 -2.07 0.70
CA ALA A 82 -12.29 -2.06 0.69
C ALA A 82 -12.83 -1.81 -0.71
N LEU A 83 -13.97 -2.44 -0.99
CA LEU A 83 -14.76 -2.18 -2.18
C LEU A 83 -15.42 -0.82 -2.08
N ILE A 84 -15.35 -0.03 -3.14
CA ILE A 84 -16.12 1.19 -3.29
C ILE A 84 -17.09 1.08 -4.48
N LEU A 85 -18.29 1.59 -4.26
CA LEU A 85 -19.38 1.61 -5.22
C LEU A 85 -19.94 3.04 -5.31
N PRO A 86 -20.51 3.43 -6.44
CA PRO A 86 -21.26 4.68 -6.49
C PRO A 86 -22.50 4.61 -5.60
N PRO A 87 -22.97 5.73 -5.04
CA PRO A 87 -24.20 5.74 -4.26
C PRO A 87 -25.38 5.17 -5.03
N GLY A 88 -26.16 4.31 -4.37
CA GLY A 88 -27.34 3.71 -4.98
C GLY A 88 -27.06 2.54 -5.93
N HIS A 89 -25.84 2.05 -5.98
CA HIS A 89 -25.51 0.88 -6.82
C HIS A 89 -26.35 -0.35 -6.42
N PRO A 90 -26.86 -1.15 -7.38
CA PRO A 90 -27.71 -2.32 -7.08
C PRO A 90 -27.11 -3.33 -6.10
N LEU A 91 -25.80 -3.54 -6.12
CA LEU A 91 -25.14 -4.47 -5.21
C LEU A 91 -25.26 -4.06 -3.73
N LEU A 92 -25.53 -2.79 -3.44
CA LEU A 92 -25.76 -2.32 -2.05
C LEU A 92 -27.00 -2.93 -1.41
N GLN A 93 -27.91 -3.51 -2.19
CA GLN A 93 -29.12 -4.17 -1.71
C GLN A 93 -28.88 -5.65 -1.35
N LYS A 94 -27.70 -6.19 -1.63
CA LYS A 94 -27.41 -7.59 -1.30
C LYS A 94 -27.14 -7.77 0.19
N ASP A 95 -27.74 -8.79 0.79
CA ASP A 95 -27.48 -9.20 2.18
C ASP A 95 -26.07 -9.80 2.32
N ARG A 96 -25.62 -10.52 1.29
CA ARG A 96 -24.31 -11.15 1.22
C ARG A 96 -23.66 -10.89 -0.13
N LEU A 97 -22.71 -9.99 -0.14
CA LEU A 97 -21.93 -9.70 -1.34
C LEU A 97 -20.73 -10.65 -1.42
N THR A 98 -20.62 -11.36 -2.55
CA THR A 98 -19.49 -12.25 -2.82
C THR A 98 -18.47 -11.59 -3.74
N LEU A 99 -17.26 -12.13 -3.78
CA LEU A 99 -16.24 -11.66 -4.72
C LEU A 99 -16.67 -11.91 -6.17
N ALA A 100 -17.40 -13.00 -6.42
CA ALA A 100 -17.94 -13.29 -7.75
C ALA A 100 -18.94 -12.22 -8.21
N ASP A 101 -19.78 -11.71 -7.31
CA ASP A 101 -20.69 -10.59 -7.61
C ASP A 101 -19.93 -9.37 -8.07
N VAL A 102 -18.83 -9.05 -7.40
CA VAL A 102 -17.98 -7.92 -7.72
C VAL A 102 -17.26 -8.14 -9.05
N ALA A 103 -16.72 -9.33 -9.27
CA ALA A 103 -16.00 -9.68 -10.51
C ALA A 103 -16.87 -9.62 -11.76
N ALA A 104 -18.19 -9.74 -11.61
CA ALA A 104 -19.15 -9.62 -12.70
C ALA A 104 -19.43 -8.18 -13.14
N CYS A 105 -18.94 -7.19 -12.37
CA CYS A 105 -19.08 -5.77 -12.69
C CYS A 105 -17.86 -5.25 -13.44
N ASP A 106 -17.99 -4.06 -14.03
CA ASP A 106 -16.85 -3.33 -14.56
C ASP A 106 -15.95 -2.87 -13.42
N LEU A 107 -14.71 -3.28 -13.42
CA LEU A 107 -13.74 -2.95 -12.39
C LEU A 107 -12.72 -1.93 -12.90
N LEU A 108 -12.40 -0.99 -12.03
CA LEU A 108 -11.45 0.08 -12.25
C LEU A 108 -10.29 -0.16 -11.26
N LEU A 109 -9.15 -0.64 -11.73
CA LEU A 109 -8.08 -1.12 -10.89
C LEU A 109 -6.79 -0.32 -11.08
N ARG A 110 -5.91 -0.44 -10.09
CA ARG A 110 -4.55 0.08 -10.22
C ARG A 110 -3.82 -0.63 -11.36
N GLU A 111 -2.76 -0.01 -11.84
CA GLU A 111 -1.92 -0.56 -12.90
C GLU A 111 -1.20 -1.84 -12.46
N LYS A 112 -0.82 -2.66 -13.42
CA LYS A 112 0.11 -3.78 -13.19
C LYS A 112 1.42 -3.23 -12.65
N GLY A 113 2.00 -3.91 -11.66
CA GLY A 113 3.19 -3.46 -10.93
C GLY A 113 2.87 -2.78 -9.60
N SER A 114 1.63 -2.37 -9.34
CA SER A 114 1.23 -1.95 -8.01
C SER A 114 1.01 -3.16 -7.11
N SER A 115 1.36 -3.05 -5.84
CA SER A 115 1.17 -4.14 -4.87
C SER A 115 -0.31 -4.42 -4.61
N GLY A 116 -1.15 -3.39 -4.64
CA GLY A 116 -2.60 -3.55 -4.51
C GLY A 116 -3.20 -4.35 -5.66
N ARG A 117 -2.76 -4.09 -6.89
CA ARG A 117 -3.19 -4.87 -8.05
C ARG A 117 -2.72 -6.32 -7.96
N ALA A 118 -1.46 -6.56 -7.61
CA ALA A 118 -0.94 -7.92 -7.46
C ALA A 118 -1.67 -8.70 -6.37
N PHE A 119 -1.97 -8.07 -5.25
CA PHE A 119 -2.76 -8.68 -4.18
C PHE A 119 -4.16 -9.06 -4.65
N LEU A 120 -4.87 -8.16 -5.34
CA LEU A 120 -6.21 -8.43 -5.86
C LEU A 120 -6.21 -9.53 -6.91
N ASP A 121 -5.25 -9.52 -7.83
CA ASP A 121 -5.12 -10.57 -8.84
C ASP A 121 -4.97 -11.95 -8.17
N THR A 122 -4.18 -12.04 -7.11
CA THR A 122 -4.03 -13.27 -6.32
C THR A 122 -5.35 -13.70 -5.65
N VAL A 123 -6.10 -12.74 -5.09
CA VAL A 123 -7.39 -13.02 -4.44
C VAL A 123 -8.42 -13.51 -5.47
N PHE A 124 -8.53 -12.85 -6.61
CA PHE A 124 -9.44 -13.28 -7.69
C PHE A 124 -9.06 -14.68 -8.20
N GLU A 125 -7.78 -14.91 -8.45
CA GLU A 125 -7.29 -16.21 -8.93
C GLU A 125 -7.58 -17.33 -7.92
N ALA A 126 -7.39 -17.08 -6.63
CA ALA A 126 -7.68 -18.05 -5.58
C ALA A 126 -9.17 -18.44 -5.53
N HIS A 127 -10.07 -17.57 -6.00
CA HIS A 127 -11.51 -17.82 -6.13
C HIS A 127 -11.90 -18.33 -7.51
N GLY A 128 -10.94 -18.65 -8.38
CA GLY A 128 -11.22 -19.12 -9.74
C GLY A 128 -11.83 -18.05 -10.65
N LEU A 129 -11.62 -16.77 -10.33
CA LEU A 129 -12.22 -15.66 -11.07
C LEU A 129 -11.15 -15.01 -11.96
N THR A 130 -11.53 -14.75 -13.20
CA THR A 130 -10.73 -14.00 -14.15
C THR A 130 -11.29 -12.59 -14.28
N VAL A 131 -10.46 -11.57 -14.03
CA VAL A 131 -10.86 -10.18 -14.10
C VAL A 131 -10.02 -9.46 -15.15
N SER A 132 -10.71 -8.80 -16.07
CA SER A 132 -10.11 -7.87 -17.01
C SER A 132 -10.65 -6.48 -16.70
N PRO A 133 -9.83 -5.58 -16.12
CA PRO A 133 -10.34 -4.28 -15.68
C PRO A 133 -10.76 -3.43 -16.88
N LEU A 134 -11.83 -2.64 -16.66
CA LEU A 134 -12.27 -1.64 -17.64
C LEU A 134 -11.28 -0.47 -17.69
N TRP A 135 -10.78 -0.05 -16.53
CA TRP A 135 -9.73 0.96 -16.39
C TRP A 135 -8.54 0.39 -15.64
N GLU A 136 -7.35 0.78 -16.08
CA GLU A 136 -6.11 0.68 -15.31
C GLU A 136 -5.59 2.10 -15.05
N SER A 137 -5.22 2.41 -13.82
CA SER A 137 -4.74 3.73 -13.46
C SER A 137 -3.69 3.69 -12.35
N ALA A 138 -2.65 4.49 -12.51
CA ALA A 138 -1.67 4.74 -11.45
C ALA A 138 -2.21 5.71 -10.39
N SER A 139 -3.31 6.41 -10.68
CA SER A 139 -3.91 7.40 -9.79
C SER A 139 -5.10 6.82 -9.04
N THR A 140 -4.96 6.63 -7.73
CA THR A 140 -6.08 6.25 -6.85
C THR A 140 -7.20 7.28 -6.91
N GLN A 141 -6.87 8.57 -6.96
CA GLN A 141 -7.85 9.64 -7.03
C GLN A 141 -8.70 9.56 -8.30
N ALA A 142 -8.09 9.24 -9.45
CA ALA A 142 -8.82 9.03 -10.70
C ALA A 142 -9.81 7.87 -10.60
N LEU A 143 -9.39 6.76 -9.96
CA LEU A 143 -10.26 5.61 -9.75
C LEU A 143 -11.45 5.95 -8.84
N VAL A 144 -11.20 6.64 -7.73
CA VAL A 144 -12.26 7.06 -6.81
C VAL A 144 -13.28 7.97 -7.53
N ARG A 145 -12.82 8.94 -8.30
CA ARG A 145 -13.69 9.84 -9.07
C ARG A 145 -14.48 9.10 -10.14
N ALA A 146 -13.87 8.14 -10.80
CA ALA A 146 -14.57 7.32 -11.80
C ALA A 146 -15.67 6.45 -11.15
N VAL A 147 -15.41 5.87 -9.98
CA VAL A 147 -16.44 5.16 -9.21
C VAL A 147 -17.57 6.10 -8.82
N ALA A 148 -17.25 7.27 -8.27
CA ALA A 148 -18.25 8.28 -7.90
C ALA A 148 -19.11 8.72 -9.09
N SER A 149 -18.54 8.69 -10.29
CA SER A 149 -19.24 9.02 -11.55
C SER A 149 -20.06 7.86 -12.12
N GLY A 150 -20.05 6.69 -11.48
CA GLY A 150 -20.82 5.54 -11.92
C GLY A 150 -20.20 4.72 -13.05
N ILE A 151 -18.89 4.88 -13.32
CA ILE A 151 -18.20 4.17 -14.40
C ILE A 151 -18.00 2.70 -14.06
N GLY A 152 -17.77 2.37 -12.78
CA GLY A 152 -17.54 1.01 -12.32
C GLY A 152 -17.26 0.96 -10.84
N LEU A 153 -16.70 -0.16 -10.38
CA LEU A 153 -16.33 -0.40 -8.99
C LEU A 153 -14.81 -0.45 -8.87
N SER A 154 -14.30 -0.24 -7.65
CA SER A 154 -12.89 -0.40 -7.36
C SER A 154 -12.69 -1.02 -5.99
N ILE A 155 -11.50 -1.59 -5.76
CA ILE A 155 -11.07 -2.09 -4.45
C ILE A 155 -9.74 -1.42 -4.16
N LEU A 156 -9.70 -0.61 -3.10
CA LEU A 156 -8.57 0.27 -2.78
C LEU A 156 -8.28 0.26 -1.28
N PRO A 157 -7.06 0.62 -0.85
CA PRO A 157 -6.75 0.76 0.56
C PRO A 157 -7.72 1.71 1.27
N GLU A 158 -8.23 1.29 2.42
CA GLU A 158 -9.22 2.07 3.21
C GLU A 158 -8.73 3.48 3.53
N LYS A 159 -7.45 3.64 3.82
CA LYS A 159 -6.87 4.94 4.14
C LYS A 159 -6.97 5.93 2.97
N LEU A 160 -6.93 5.43 1.72
CA LEU A 160 -6.99 6.26 0.52
C LEU A 160 -8.42 6.64 0.11
N ILE A 161 -9.43 5.95 0.63
CA ILE A 161 -10.85 6.18 0.27
C ILE A 161 -11.66 6.82 1.39
N ARG A 162 -11.07 7.00 2.56
CA ARG A 162 -11.78 7.49 3.75
C ARG A 162 -12.50 8.81 3.51
N ARG A 163 -11.84 9.78 2.89
CA ARG A 163 -12.46 11.10 2.60
C ARG A 163 -13.65 10.99 1.65
N ALA A 164 -13.54 10.16 0.62
CA ALA A 164 -14.64 9.95 -0.34
C ALA A 164 -15.84 9.28 0.33
N LEU A 165 -15.60 8.32 1.23
CA LEU A 165 -16.65 7.68 2.03
C LEU A 165 -17.33 8.69 2.97
N GLU A 166 -16.55 9.49 3.68
CA GLU A 166 -17.08 10.54 4.59
C GLU A 166 -17.88 11.60 3.84
N ALA A 167 -17.45 11.94 2.64
CA ALA A 167 -18.15 12.88 1.78
C ALA A 167 -19.42 12.28 1.12
N GLY A 168 -19.60 10.96 1.22
CA GLY A 168 -20.77 10.27 0.64
C GLY A 168 -20.74 10.16 -0.88
N VAL A 169 -19.60 10.44 -1.55
CA VAL A 169 -19.49 10.34 -3.01
C VAL A 169 -19.30 8.92 -3.50
N VAL A 170 -18.85 8.04 -2.61
CA VAL A 170 -18.81 6.59 -2.80
C VAL A 170 -19.34 5.91 -1.55
N GLN A 171 -19.75 4.65 -1.68
CA GLN A 171 -20.16 3.79 -0.58
C GLN A 171 -19.35 2.53 -0.56
N THR A 172 -19.37 1.79 0.54
CA THR A 172 -18.66 0.52 0.70
C THR A 172 -19.62 -0.55 1.20
N LEU A 173 -19.29 -1.80 0.90
CA LEU A 173 -19.99 -2.98 1.39
C LEU A 173 -18.97 -4.09 1.57
N PRO A 174 -18.98 -4.81 2.70
CA PRO A 174 -18.06 -5.92 2.93
C PRO A 174 -18.28 -7.06 1.93
N ILE A 175 -17.17 -7.66 1.47
CA ILE A 175 -17.19 -8.87 0.65
C ILE A 175 -17.11 -10.06 1.61
N CYS A 176 -18.14 -10.91 1.63
CA CYS A 176 -18.33 -11.90 2.70
C CYS A 176 -17.37 -13.11 2.61
N ASP A 177 -16.83 -13.40 1.44
CA ASP A 177 -16.04 -14.60 1.15
C ASP A 177 -14.58 -14.32 0.78
N ALA A 178 -14.13 -13.08 0.89
CA ALA A 178 -12.76 -12.70 0.55
C ALA A 178 -12.23 -11.64 1.53
N PRO A 179 -11.42 -12.06 2.51
CA PRO A 179 -10.70 -11.10 3.35
C PRO A 179 -9.72 -10.28 2.50
N LEU A 180 -9.79 -8.96 2.61
CA LEU A 180 -8.96 -8.04 1.85
C LEU A 180 -7.91 -7.37 2.74
N SER A 181 -7.25 -8.16 3.57
CA SER A 181 -6.21 -7.73 4.50
C SER A 181 -4.87 -8.32 4.09
N ARG A 182 -3.83 -7.50 4.10
CA ARG A 182 -2.47 -7.93 3.73
C ARG A 182 -1.43 -7.35 4.69
N PRO A 183 -0.32 -8.08 4.98
CA PRO A 183 0.73 -7.56 5.83
C PRO A 183 1.55 -6.49 5.13
N CYS A 184 2.00 -5.50 5.91
CA CYS A 184 3.01 -4.54 5.51
C CYS A 184 4.36 -4.96 6.08
N HIS A 185 5.42 -4.78 5.32
CA HIS A 185 6.78 -5.17 5.71
C HIS A 185 7.73 -3.99 5.66
N ILE A 186 8.68 -3.97 6.57
CA ILE A 186 9.89 -3.18 6.46
C ILE A 186 10.95 -4.08 5.87
N VAL A 187 11.58 -3.67 4.77
CA VAL A 187 12.48 -4.50 3.97
C VAL A 187 13.81 -3.80 3.77
N TRP A 188 14.89 -4.56 3.81
CA TRP A 188 16.23 -4.12 3.48
C TRP A 188 17.00 -5.23 2.78
N HIS A 189 18.12 -4.89 2.15
CA HIS A 189 18.99 -5.90 1.56
C HIS A 189 19.59 -6.78 2.65
N ARG A 190 19.63 -8.10 2.44
CA ARG A 190 20.13 -9.06 3.41
C ARG A 190 21.55 -8.74 3.89
N ASN A 191 22.40 -8.20 3.01
CA ASN A 191 23.77 -7.82 3.32
C ASN A 191 23.93 -6.39 3.82
N LYS A 192 22.84 -5.66 4.05
CA LYS A 192 22.90 -4.29 4.54
C LYS A 192 23.44 -4.24 5.96
N TYR A 193 24.47 -3.40 6.17
CA TYR A 193 24.89 -3.07 7.53
C TYR A 193 23.82 -2.21 8.20
N LEU A 194 23.33 -2.68 9.31
CA LEU A 194 22.33 -1.95 10.09
C LEU A 194 23.02 -1.03 11.09
N SER A 195 23.33 0.21 10.64
CA SER A 195 23.89 1.24 11.51
C SER A 195 22.93 1.60 12.65
N PRO A 196 23.40 2.24 13.74
CA PRO A 196 22.51 2.69 14.81
C PRO A 196 21.36 3.57 14.30
N SER A 197 21.62 4.48 13.37
CA SER A 197 20.58 5.33 12.78
C SER A 197 19.59 4.54 11.94
N LEU A 198 20.05 3.57 11.16
CA LEU A 198 19.14 2.70 10.38
C LEU A 198 18.30 1.81 11.31
N ARG A 199 18.89 1.28 12.39
CA ARG A 199 18.13 0.53 13.41
C ARG A 199 17.05 1.38 14.08
N LEU A 200 17.37 2.64 14.40
CA LEU A 200 16.41 3.59 14.93
C LEU A 200 15.27 3.83 13.93
N LEU A 201 15.61 4.09 12.66
CA LEU A 201 14.61 4.29 11.60
C LEU A 201 13.67 3.09 11.49
N ILE A 202 14.20 1.87 11.46
CA ILE A 202 13.40 0.64 11.41
C ILE A 202 12.51 0.54 12.65
N GLY A 203 13.01 0.86 13.82
CA GLY A 203 12.22 0.89 15.06
C GLY A 203 11.07 1.90 15.00
N LEU A 204 11.32 3.08 14.45
CA LEU A 204 10.28 4.11 14.28
C LEU A 204 9.21 3.70 13.27
N MET A 205 9.59 2.97 12.22
CA MET A 205 8.64 2.42 11.24
C MET A 205 7.69 1.40 11.86
N LYS A 206 8.14 0.66 12.86
CA LYS A 206 7.31 -0.35 13.57
C LYS A 206 6.44 0.28 14.64
N ALA A 207 6.74 1.46 15.11
CA ALA A 207 5.98 2.13 16.15
C ALA A 207 4.65 2.66 15.61
N GLU A 208 3.55 2.43 16.35
CA GLU A 208 2.25 3.04 16.07
C GLU A 208 2.16 4.48 16.59
#